data_8ea87207b28b61596211b6373d2ade27
#
_entry.id   8ea87207b28b61596211b6373d2ade27
#
_cell.length_a   1.000
_cell.length_b   1.000
_cell.length_c   1.000
_cell.angle_alpha   90.00
_cell.angle_beta   90.00
_cell.angle_gamma   90.00
#
_symmetry.space_group_name_H-M   'P 1'
#
loop_
_entity.id
_entity.type
_entity.pdbx_description
1 polymer ?
#
loop_
_entity_poly.entity_id
_entity_poly.type
_entity_poly.pdbx_seq_one_letter_code
_entity_poly.pdbx_strand_id
1 'polypeptide(L)'
;MVPVRLAEEGGDGYDDGMVNKPAKERESPVAVNKKAYHDYELVEKFEAGIELRGSEVKSLRAASADLTGSYARIEDGECWLVGAKIAAYQQAGHTGHDPARKRKLLLHKAELHRLWSKLEQRGFTLVPLRMYFSKKGIAKIELALAHGKRQYDKRRTITERDQKRDIDRSMKKYRGR
;
A
#
# COMPACT_ATOMS: atom_id res chain seq x y z
N MET A 1 -37.17 -37.69 48.83
CA MET A 1 -36.50 -38.65 47.95
C MET A 1 -36.56 -38.08 46.56
N VAL A 2 -35.53 -37.36 46.14
CA VAL A 2 -35.45 -36.64 44.85
C VAL A 2 -34.11 -37.01 44.24
N PRO A 3 -34.03 -37.53 42.99
CA PRO A 3 -32.79 -37.95 42.41
C PRO A 3 -32.01 -36.74 41.86
N VAL A 4 -30.73 -36.67 42.20
CA VAL A 4 -29.72 -35.76 41.68
C VAL A 4 -29.37 -36.20 40.27
N ARG A 5 -29.50 -35.28 39.31
CA ARG A 5 -29.09 -35.46 37.93
C ARG A 5 -27.66 -34.91 37.75
N LEU A 6 -26.73 -35.75 37.43
CA LEU A 6 -25.36 -35.42 37.04
C LEU A 6 -25.39 -34.59 35.74
N ALA A 7 -24.71 -33.44 35.77
CA ALA A 7 -24.44 -32.62 34.59
C ALA A 7 -23.22 -33.18 33.85
N GLU A 8 -23.38 -33.48 32.57
CA GLU A 8 -22.31 -33.85 31.66
C GLU A 8 -21.49 -32.62 31.30
N GLU A 9 -20.19 -32.79 31.35
CA GLU A 9 -19.19 -31.81 30.91
C GLU A 9 -19.27 -31.64 29.41
N GLY A 10 -19.64 -30.42 28.97
CA GLY A 10 -19.57 -29.98 27.57
C GLY A 10 -18.18 -29.42 27.27
N GLY A 11 -17.53 -30.03 26.30
CA GLY A 11 -16.18 -29.70 25.87
C GLY A 11 -16.03 -28.28 25.34
N ASP A 12 -14.93 -27.66 25.72
CA ASP A 12 -14.43 -26.38 25.23
C ASP A 12 -14.10 -26.47 23.74
N GLY A 13 -15.04 -26.08 22.89
CA GLY A 13 -14.77 -25.76 21.49
C GLY A 13 -14.05 -24.43 21.41
N TYR A 14 -12.73 -24.45 21.21
CA TYR A 14 -11.97 -23.30 20.77
C TYR A 14 -12.44 -22.95 19.34
N ASP A 15 -13.40 -22.06 19.25
CA ASP A 15 -13.76 -21.38 18.01
C ASP A 15 -12.61 -20.41 17.65
N ASP A 16 -11.66 -20.91 16.88
CA ASP A 16 -10.62 -20.12 16.23
C ASP A 16 -11.29 -19.27 15.14
N GLY A 17 -11.99 -18.25 15.61
CA GLY A 17 -12.63 -17.24 14.80
C GLY A 17 -11.60 -16.49 13.97
N MET A 18 -11.09 -17.11 12.91
CA MET A 18 -10.51 -16.41 11.78
C MET A 18 -11.56 -15.45 11.23
N VAL A 19 -11.64 -14.28 11.87
CA VAL A 19 -12.40 -13.13 11.36
C VAL A 19 -11.77 -12.77 10.01
N ASN A 20 -12.32 -13.39 8.99
CA ASN A 20 -12.05 -13.06 7.60
C ASN A 20 -12.57 -11.63 7.40
N LYS A 21 -11.72 -10.62 7.70
CA LYS A 21 -12.04 -9.22 7.41
C LYS A 21 -12.44 -9.17 5.95
N PRO A 22 -13.67 -8.73 5.61
CA PRO A 22 -14.10 -8.66 4.23
C PRO A 22 -13.05 -7.89 3.45
N ALA A 23 -12.60 -8.47 2.35
CA ALA A 23 -11.64 -7.84 1.46
C ALA A 23 -12.21 -6.47 1.09
N LYS A 24 -11.62 -5.40 1.67
CA LYS A 24 -12.00 -4.01 1.40
C LYS A 24 -12.05 -3.89 -0.12
N GLU A 25 -13.24 -3.67 -0.69
CA GLU A 25 -13.43 -3.53 -2.14
C GLU A 25 -12.29 -2.67 -2.67
N ARG A 26 -11.44 -3.27 -3.50
CA ARG A 26 -10.20 -2.63 -3.94
C ARG A 26 -10.56 -1.59 -4.96
N GLU A 27 -10.60 -0.34 -4.52
CA GLU A 27 -10.72 0.80 -5.41
C GLU A 27 -9.64 0.72 -6.47
N SER A 28 -10.01 0.94 -7.75
CA SER A 28 -9.07 0.82 -8.87
C SER A 28 -7.92 1.81 -8.70
N PRO A 29 -6.65 1.36 -8.67
CA PRO A 29 -5.53 2.25 -8.47
C PRO A 29 -5.29 3.11 -9.72
N VAL A 30 -5.07 4.38 -9.51
CA VAL A 30 -4.67 5.34 -10.55
C VAL A 30 -3.21 5.15 -10.93
N ALA A 31 -2.35 4.91 -9.95
CA ALA A 31 -0.93 4.63 -10.13
C ALA A 31 -0.47 3.54 -9.15
N VAL A 32 0.44 2.67 -9.59
CA VAL A 32 1.01 1.58 -8.79
C VAL A 32 2.52 1.55 -8.95
N ASN A 33 3.23 1.56 -7.83
CA ASN A 33 4.67 1.41 -7.77
C ASN A 33 5.06 -0.07 -7.74
N LYS A 34 5.10 -0.71 -8.90
CA LYS A 34 5.49 -2.13 -9.02
C LYS A 34 6.93 -2.38 -8.55
N LYS A 35 7.82 -1.38 -8.72
CA LYS A 35 9.23 -1.48 -8.34
C LYS A 35 9.40 -1.54 -6.82
N ALA A 36 8.53 -0.87 -6.05
CA ALA A 36 8.55 -0.94 -4.60
C ALA A 36 8.39 -2.37 -4.07
N TYR A 37 7.49 -3.15 -4.64
CA TYR A 37 7.27 -4.56 -4.26
C TYR A 37 8.45 -5.47 -4.59
N HIS A 38 9.24 -5.09 -5.59
CA HIS A 38 10.43 -5.84 -5.99
C HIS A 38 11.63 -5.48 -5.10
N ASP A 39 11.87 -4.19 -4.88
CA ASP A 39 13.09 -3.68 -4.26
C ASP A 39 13.07 -3.67 -2.74
N TYR A 40 11.87 -3.64 -2.15
CA TYR A 40 11.69 -3.48 -0.72
C TYR A 40 10.93 -4.64 -0.09
N GLU A 41 11.28 -4.97 1.14
CA GLU A 41 10.48 -5.77 2.05
C GLU A 41 9.50 -4.86 2.79
N LEU A 42 8.21 -5.12 2.66
CA LEU A 42 7.14 -4.29 3.21
C LEU A 42 6.79 -4.79 4.61
N VAL A 43 7.01 -3.95 5.62
CA VAL A 43 6.77 -4.31 7.02
C VAL A 43 5.36 -3.94 7.46
N GLU A 44 4.93 -2.72 7.16
CA GLU A 44 3.63 -2.20 7.59
C GLU A 44 3.08 -1.23 6.55
N LYS A 45 1.75 -1.18 6.40
CA LYS A 45 1.07 -0.32 5.44
C LYS A 45 0.23 0.72 6.14
N PHE A 46 0.20 1.93 5.58
CA PHE A 46 -0.54 3.08 6.06
C PHE A 46 -1.31 3.70 4.90
N GLU A 47 -2.51 4.19 5.19
CA GLU A 47 -3.31 4.94 4.23
C GLU A 47 -3.24 6.42 4.60
N ALA A 48 -2.78 7.25 3.68
CA ALA A 48 -2.70 8.69 3.86
C ALA A 48 -3.59 9.44 2.87
N GLY A 49 -4.13 10.57 3.27
CA GLY A 49 -4.65 11.57 2.34
C GLY A 49 -3.48 12.24 1.62
N ILE A 50 -3.75 12.87 0.48
CA ILE A 50 -2.76 13.66 -0.25
C ILE A 50 -3.33 15.03 -0.60
N GLU A 51 -2.55 16.08 -0.32
CA GLU A 51 -2.89 17.45 -0.68
C GLU A 51 -2.53 17.74 -2.13
N LEU A 52 -3.55 17.97 -2.95
CA LEU A 52 -3.42 18.17 -4.38
C LEU A 52 -4.02 19.51 -4.82
N ARG A 53 -3.45 20.08 -5.88
CA ARG A 53 -4.04 21.21 -6.61
C ARG A 53 -5.14 20.69 -7.55
N GLY A 54 -6.07 21.55 -7.94
CA GLY A 54 -7.17 21.18 -8.83
C GLY A 54 -6.71 20.59 -10.17
N SER A 55 -5.64 21.12 -10.76
CA SER A 55 -5.02 20.60 -11.99
C SER A 55 -4.42 19.19 -11.79
N GLU A 56 -3.84 18.90 -10.62
CA GLU A 56 -3.31 17.57 -10.29
C GLU A 56 -4.43 16.53 -10.14
N VAL A 57 -5.54 16.91 -9.52
CA VAL A 57 -6.71 16.03 -9.38
C VAL A 57 -7.26 15.65 -10.76
N LYS A 58 -7.31 16.60 -11.73
CA LYS A 58 -7.73 16.33 -13.11
C LYS A 58 -6.77 15.36 -13.81
N SER A 59 -5.45 15.58 -13.68
CA SER A 59 -4.44 14.66 -14.23
C SER A 59 -4.49 13.27 -13.60
N LEU A 60 -4.71 13.17 -12.29
CA LEU A 60 -4.89 11.88 -11.62
C LEU A 60 -6.11 11.13 -12.12
N ARG A 61 -7.23 11.79 -12.36
CA ARG A 61 -8.43 11.16 -12.96
C ARG A 61 -8.17 10.63 -14.35
N ALA A 62 -7.24 11.25 -15.09
CA ALA A 62 -6.74 10.76 -16.38
C ALA A 62 -5.63 9.68 -16.23
N ALA A 63 -5.42 9.13 -15.01
CA ALA A 63 -4.40 8.14 -14.69
C ALA A 63 -2.97 8.53 -15.08
N SER A 64 -2.66 9.84 -15.09
CA SER A 64 -1.37 10.40 -15.50
C SER A 64 -0.46 10.64 -14.31
N ALA A 65 -0.12 9.57 -13.55
CA ALA A 65 0.79 9.65 -12.41
C ALA A 65 1.79 8.50 -12.39
N ASP A 66 3.02 8.79 -11.93
CA ASP A 66 4.10 7.81 -11.74
C ASP A 66 4.67 7.95 -10.31
N LEU A 67 4.73 6.80 -9.63
CA LEU A 67 5.29 6.67 -8.28
C LEU A 67 6.68 6.03 -8.28
N THR A 68 7.24 5.73 -9.43
CA THR A 68 8.54 5.05 -9.55
C THR A 68 9.66 5.93 -8.99
N GLY A 69 10.44 5.38 -8.04
CA GLY A 69 11.54 6.11 -7.42
C GLY A 69 11.11 7.19 -6.42
N SER A 70 9.81 7.33 -6.14
CA SER A 70 9.33 8.25 -5.11
C SER A 70 9.40 7.61 -3.73
N TYR A 71 9.49 8.47 -2.72
CA TYR A 71 9.53 8.10 -1.31
C TYR A 71 8.79 9.13 -0.47
N ALA A 72 8.44 8.77 0.74
CA ALA A 72 7.91 9.73 1.70
C ALA A 72 8.92 9.98 2.83
N ARG A 73 8.93 11.18 3.37
CA ARG A 73 9.76 11.59 4.51
C ARG A 73 8.97 12.47 5.46
N ILE A 74 9.38 12.47 6.71
CA ILE A 74 8.79 13.33 7.73
C ILE A 74 9.76 14.48 7.98
N GLU A 75 9.27 15.72 7.82
CA GLU A 75 9.99 16.97 8.06
C GLU A 75 9.09 17.86 8.91
N ASP A 76 9.61 18.42 9.97
CA ASP A 76 8.92 19.38 10.86
C ASP A 76 7.55 18.89 11.37
N GLY A 77 7.46 17.58 11.66
CA GLY A 77 6.22 16.97 12.12
C GLY A 77 5.16 16.78 11.02
N GLU A 78 5.52 16.90 9.76
CA GLU A 78 4.66 16.70 8.60
C GLU A 78 5.23 15.62 7.67
N CYS A 79 4.37 14.88 7.00
CA CYS A 79 4.78 13.85 6.04
C CYS A 79 4.70 14.41 4.62
N TRP A 80 5.78 14.22 3.85
CA TRP A 80 5.92 14.74 2.49
C TRP A 80 6.23 13.62 1.50
N LEU A 81 5.50 13.61 0.40
CA LEU A 81 5.78 12.76 -0.77
C LEU A 81 6.76 13.48 -1.69
N VAL A 82 7.88 12.84 -1.98
CA VAL A 82 8.97 13.38 -2.81
C VAL A 82 9.20 12.49 -4.01
N GLY A 83 9.47 13.09 -5.17
CA GLY A 83 9.80 12.37 -6.40
C GLY A 83 8.63 11.73 -7.15
N ALA A 84 7.40 11.81 -6.63
CA ALA A 84 6.22 11.37 -7.35
C ALA A 84 5.88 12.37 -8.47
N LYS A 85 5.64 11.87 -9.67
CA LYS A 85 5.32 12.70 -10.84
C LYS A 85 3.82 12.60 -11.13
N ILE A 86 3.17 13.75 -11.26
CA ILE A 86 1.81 13.87 -11.77
C ILE A 86 1.90 14.78 -13.00
N ALA A 87 1.53 14.25 -14.17
CA ALA A 87 1.66 14.99 -15.42
C ALA A 87 0.90 16.32 -15.39
N ALA A 88 1.46 17.34 -16.02
CA ALA A 88 0.79 18.62 -16.16
C ALA A 88 -0.55 18.43 -16.92
N TYR A 89 -1.59 19.11 -16.45
CA TYR A 89 -2.88 19.07 -17.11
C TYR A 89 -2.83 19.96 -18.36
N GLN A 90 -2.92 19.36 -19.55
CA GLN A 90 -2.70 20.03 -20.83
C GLN A 90 -3.63 21.24 -21.05
N GLN A 91 -4.84 21.19 -20.50
CA GLN A 91 -5.83 22.26 -20.64
C GLN A 91 -5.70 23.36 -19.56
N ALA A 92 -4.69 23.29 -18.69
CA ALA A 92 -4.50 24.30 -17.61
C ALA A 92 -3.78 25.57 -18.10
N GLY A 93 -3.31 25.62 -19.34
CA GLY A 93 -2.56 26.76 -19.87
C GLY A 93 -1.33 27.08 -19.02
N HIS A 94 -1.03 28.37 -18.81
CA HIS A 94 0.11 28.82 -18.03
C HIS A 94 -0.03 28.63 -16.49
N THR A 95 -1.21 28.25 -15.99
CA THR A 95 -1.49 28.00 -14.58
C THR A 95 -1.28 26.55 -14.16
N GLY A 96 -0.49 25.79 -14.92
CA GLY A 96 -0.15 24.40 -14.62
C GLY A 96 0.61 24.24 -13.30
N HIS A 97 0.62 23.04 -12.77
CA HIS A 97 1.44 22.69 -11.60
C HIS A 97 2.78 22.11 -12.04
N ASP A 98 3.81 22.21 -11.19
CA ASP A 98 5.05 21.46 -11.37
C ASP A 98 4.79 19.96 -11.17
N PRO A 99 5.03 19.11 -12.19
CA PRO A 99 4.81 17.68 -12.11
C PRO A 99 5.56 17.00 -10.95
N ALA A 100 6.74 17.48 -10.60
CA ALA A 100 7.63 16.84 -9.61
C ALA A 100 7.60 17.49 -8.23
N ARG A 101 6.69 18.44 -7.97
CA ARG A 101 6.64 19.14 -6.68
C ARG A 101 6.48 18.17 -5.51
N LYS A 102 6.96 18.56 -4.35
CA LYS A 102 6.64 17.89 -3.08
C LYS A 102 5.15 18.03 -2.77
N ARG A 103 4.53 16.97 -2.21
CA ARG A 103 3.12 16.95 -1.83
C ARG A 103 2.97 16.54 -0.39
N LYS A 104 2.18 17.29 0.36
CA LYS A 104 1.90 16.97 1.75
C LYS A 104 1.00 15.76 1.85
N LEU A 105 1.35 14.84 2.75
CA LEU A 105 0.56 13.66 3.08
C LEU A 105 -0.15 13.87 4.40
N LEU A 106 -1.43 13.54 4.43
CA LEU A 106 -2.30 13.73 5.58
C LEU A 106 -2.46 12.40 6.30
N LEU A 107 -1.77 12.29 7.44
CA LEU A 107 -1.81 11.15 8.36
C LEU A 107 -2.36 11.59 9.71
N HIS A 108 -2.91 10.65 10.47
CA HIS A 108 -3.25 10.92 11.86
C HIS A 108 -1.99 11.17 12.70
N LYS A 109 -2.08 12.06 13.68
CA LYS A 109 -0.92 12.40 14.53
C LYS A 109 -0.28 11.18 15.20
N ALA A 110 -1.11 10.23 15.65
CA ALA A 110 -0.63 8.99 16.25
C ALA A 110 0.16 8.11 15.25
N GLU A 111 -0.31 8.01 14.00
CA GLU A 111 0.38 7.28 12.93
C GLU A 111 1.69 7.98 12.56
N LEU A 112 1.68 9.30 12.46
CA LEU A 112 2.86 10.11 12.16
C LEU A 112 3.95 9.92 13.22
N HIS A 113 3.58 9.98 14.51
CA HIS A 113 4.53 9.77 15.61
C HIS A 113 5.11 8.34 15.61
N ARG A 114 4.26 7.33 15.37
CA ARG A 114 4.68 5.93 15.25
C ARG A 114 5.64 5.73 14.07
N LEU A 115 5.35 6.36 12.93
CA LEU A 115 6.22 6.32 11.75
C LEU A 115 7.55 7.00 11.99
N TRP A 116 7.54 8.16 12.65
CA TRP A 116 8.76 8.88 13.02
C TRP A 116 9.71 7.99 13.81
N SER A 117 9.23 7.41 14.92
CA SER A 117 10.05 6.53 15.77
C SER A 117 10.63 5.32 15.03
N LYS A 118 9.91 4.80 14.03
CA LYS A 118 10.40 3.67 13.21
C LYS A 118 11.40 4.12 12.15
N LEU A 119 11.23 5.29 11.56
CA LEU A 119 12.13 5.84 10.55
C LEU A 119 13.48 6.27 11.12
N GLU A 120 13.55 6.64 12.41
CA GLU A 120 14.80 6.88 13.12
C GLU A 120 15.67 5.63 13.25
N GLN A 121 15.08 4.45 13.18
CA GLN A 121 15.81 3.20 13.17
C GLN A 121 16.48 2.99 11.81
N ARG A 122 17.75 2.57 11.82
CA ARG A 122 18.52 2.38 10.58
C ARG A 122 17.89 1.35 9.66
N GLY A 123 17.82 1.70 8.38
CA GLY A 123 17.40 0.79 7.30
C GLY A 123 15.94 0.88 6.92
N PHE A 124 15.10 1.63 7.63
CA PHE A 124 13.72 1.85 7.25
C PHE A 124 13.55 3.07 6.33
N THR A 125 12.58 2.95 5.42
CA THR A 125 12.15 4.03 4.54
C THR A 125 10.64 3.95 4.32
N LEU A 126 10.03 5.05 3.92
CA LEU A 126 8.62 5.11 3.57
C LEU A 126 8.48 5.16 2.05
N VAL A 127 7.83 4.14 1.49
CA VAL A 127 7.68 4.00 0.04
C VAL A 127 6.20 4.02 -0.32
N PRO A 128 5.76 4.85 -1.29
CA PRO A 128 4.40 4.79 -1.78
C PRO A 128 4.21 3.55 -2.65
N LEU A 129 3.09 2.84 -2.42
CA LEU A 129 2.74 1.62 -3.14
C LEU A 129 1.74 1.88 -4.26
N ARG A 130 0.68 2.61 -3.97
CA ARG A 130 -0.39 2.93 -4.93
C ARG A 130 -1.10 4.21 -4.55
N MET A 131 -1.65 4.85 -5.55
CA MET A 131 -2.50 6.03 -5.43
C MET A 131 -3.87 5.71 -6.03
N TYR A 132 -4.96 6.13 -5.40
CA TYR A 132 -6.31 5.81 -5.81
C TYR A 132 -7.30 6.87 -5.31
N PHE A 133 -8.52 6.84 -5.81
CA PHE A 133 -9.62 7.64 -5.29
C PHE A 133 -10.49 6.77 -4.37
N SER A 134 -10.85 7.31 -3.22
CA SER A 134 -11.86 6.70 -2.34
C SER A 134 -13.25 6.79 -2.96
N LYS A 135 -14.21 6.02 -2.43
CA LYS A 135 -15.64 6.09 -2.85
C LYS A 135 -16.22 7.51 -2.77
N LYS A 136 -15.67 8.36 -1.92
CA LYS A 136 -16.04 9.79 -1.78
C LYS A 136 -15.31 10.70 -2.78
N GLY A 137 -14.52 10.17 -3.70
CA GLY A 137 -13.74 10.96 -4.68
C GLY A 137 -12.51 11.68 -4.10
N ILE A 138 -12.09 11.33 -2.90
CA ILE A 138 -10.90 11.89 -2.25
C ILE A 138 -9.67 11.08 -2.68
N ALA A 139 -8.61 11.76 -3.14
CA ALA A 139 -7.35 11.11 -3.48
C ALA A 139 -6.64 10.60 -2.23
N LYS A 140 -6.23 9.34 -2.27
CA LYS A 140 -5.51 8.65 -1.20
C LYS A 140 -4.28 7.96 -1.74
N ILE A 141 -3.32 7.74 -0.88
CA ILE A 141 -2.08 7.02 -1.17
C ILE A 141 -1.84 5.95 -0.10
N GLU A 142 -1.51 4.75 -0.52
CA GLU A 142 -1.04 3.69 0.36
C GLU A 142 0.48 3.78 0.45
N LEU A 143 0.98 3.98 1.66
CA LEU A 143 2.39 3.99 2.01
C LEU A 143 2.78 2.68 2.65
N ALA A 144 4.03 2.28 2.51
CA ALA A 144 4.60 1.20 3.28
C ALA A 144 5.86 1.65 4.02
N LEU A 145 5.95 1.30 5.28
CA LEU A 145 7.21 1.23 5.99
C LEU A 145 7.96 0.03 5.44
N ALA A 146 9.15 0.23 4.90
CA ALA A 146 9.84 -0.77 4.12
C ALA A 146 11.33 -0.80 4.43
N HIS A 147 11.93 -1.97 4.21
CA HIS A 147 13.35 -2.21 4.33
C HIS A 147 13.92 -2.57 2.95
N GLY A 148 15.06 -2.02 2.57
CA GLY A 148 15.70 -2.36 1.29
C GLY A 148 16.15 -3.83 1.27
N LYS A 149 15.65 -4.61 0.32
CA LYS A 149 16.07 -6.01 0.12
C LYS A 149 17.55 -6.10 -0.26
N ARG A 150 18.28 -7.03 0.32
CA ARG A 150 19.63 -7.36 -0.12
C ARG A 150 19.59 -8.00 -1.52
N GLN A 151 20.70 -7.92 -2.24
CA GLN A 151 20.77 -8.41 -3.64
C GLN A 151 20.46 -9.91 -3.76
N TYR A 152 20.82 -10.69 -2.74
CA TYR A 152 20.49 -12.12 -2.65
C TYR A 152 18.99 -12.37 -2.53
N ASP A 153 18.29 -11.61 -1.67
CA ASP A 153 16.84 -11.73 -1.46
C ASP A 153 16.04 -11.36 -2.71
N LYS A 154 16.55 -10.37 -3.48
CA LYS A 154 15.95 -10.00 -4.77
C LYS A 154 15.98 -11.15 -5.77
N ARG A 155 17.11 -11.87 -5.87
CA ARG A 155 17.27 -13.03 -6.76
C ARG A 155 16.32 -14.15 -6.35
N ARG A 156 16.26 -14.48 -5.06
CA ARG A 156 15.34 -15.49 -4.52
C ARG A 156 13.88 -15.18 -4.84
N THR A 157 13.44 -13.94 -4.63
CA THR A 157 12.07 -13.51 -4.93
C THR A 157 11.72 -13.63 -6.43
N ILE A 158 12.68 -13.39 -7.33
CA ILE A 158 12.49 -13.59 -8.77
C ILE A 158 12.31 -15.07 -9.08
N THR A 159 13.21 -15.93 -8.58
CA THR A 159 13.16 -17.39 -8.82
C THR A 159 11.84 -17.99 -8.31
N GLU A 160 11.39 -17.64 -7.10
CA GLU A 160 10.12 -18.11 -6.53
C GLU A 160 8.91 -17.67 -7.39
N ARG A 161 8.95 -16.44 -7.91
CA ARG A 161 7.88 -15.92 -8.79
C ARG A 161 7.83 -16.64 -10.12
N ASP A 162 8.98 -16.94 -10.70
CA ASP A 162 9.06 -17.64 -11.98
C ASP A 162 8.62 -19.11 -11.83
N GLN A 163 9.05 -19.79 -10.76
CA GLN A 163 8.55 -21.14 -10.42
C GLN A 163 7.04 -21.15 -10.24
N LYS A 164 6.46 -20.18 -9.53
CA LYS A 164 5.01 -20.08 -9.37
C LYS A 164 4.29 -19.89 -10.70
N ARG A 165 4.83 -19.05 -11.59
CA ARG A 165 4.26 -18.86 -12.94
C ARG A 165 4.28 -20.14 -13.77
N ASP A 166 5.34 -20.91 -13.67
CA ASP A 166 5.49 -22.17 -14.41
C ASP A 166 4.54 -23.23 -13.88
N ILE A 167 4.36 -23.31 -12.56
CA ILE A 167 3.34 -24.16 -11.93
C ILE A 167 1.94 -23.76 -12.40
N ASP A 168 1.59 -22.46 -12.37
CA ASP A 168 0.29 -21.96 -12.81
C ASP A 168 0.03 -22.26 -14.29
N ARG A 169 1.05 -22.14 -15.15
CA ARG A 169 0.97 -22.54 -16.58
C ARG A 169 0.71 -24.04 -16.74
N SER A 170 1.44 -24.86 -16.00
CA SER A 170 1.28 -26.32 -16.03
C SER A 170 -0.12 -26.72 -15.57
N MET A 171 -0.62 -26.15 -14.49
CA MET A 171 -1.95 -26.41 -13.95
C MET A 171 -3.07 -26.00 -14.93
N LYS A 172 -2.91 -24.86 -15.64
CA LYS A 172 -3.85 -24.45 -16.69
C LYS A 172 -3.88 -25.44 -17.85
N LYS A 173 -2.72 -25.97 -18.26
CA LYS A 173 -2.62 -26.97 -19.34
C LYS A 173 -3.31 -28.30 -18.99
N TYR A 174 -3.27 -28.70 -17.71
CA TYR A 174 -3.96 -29.90 -17.23
C TYR A 174 -5.48 -29.70 -17.07
N ARG A 175 -5.95 -28.50 -16.73
CA ARG A 175 -7.39 -28.18 -16.62
C ARG A 175 -8.10 -27.97 -17.96
N GLY A 176 -7.37 -27.75 -19.04
CA GLY A 176 -7.92 -27.53 -20.39
C GLY A 176 -7.93 -28.78 -21.26
N ARG A 177 -7.70 -29.96 -20.69
CA ARG A 177 -7.92 -31.25 -21.27
C ARG A 177 -9.07 -31.95 -20.56
#